data_fa42bd689594021ec8dc75d4b2e62682
#
_entry.id   fa42bd689594021ec8dc75d4b2e62682
#
_cell.length_a   1.000
_cell.length_b   1.000
_cell.length_c   1.000
_cell.angle_alpha   90.00
_cell.angle_beta   90.00
_cell.angle_gamma   90.00
#
_symmetry.space_group_name_H-M   'P 1'
#
loop_
_entity.id
_entity.type
_entity.pdbx_description
1 polymer ?
#
loop_
_entity_poly.entity_id
_entity_poly.type
_entity_poly.pdbx_seq_one_letter_code
_entity_poly.pdbx_strand_id
1 'polypeptide(L)'
;QRGYFEPIKTLLADLWDSQSIQRSKANGRVTRGENPRLSVLGACSIPYLEKHTLAEDWSGGFMGRWAVMYGRRARVDPDPTGDRTYHDFLVEEVKRRASTPSAGWCSGLTPNAKKLWIQWYKDLNKRKLPNQILGVRSRAPAIARKAALLYGWDFGPAHEDRPWRISEKEMIPAILFAELHIKSILGL
;
A
#
# COMPACT_ATOMS: atom_id res chain seq x y z
N GLN A 1 -14.60 17.37 19.22
CA GLN A 1 -14.27 17.08 17.81
C GLN A 1 -13.71 15.66 17.57
N ARG A 2 -13.28 14.91 18.62
CA ARG A 2 -12.68 13.55 18.48
C ARG A 2 -13.68 12.49 17.96
N GLY A 3 -14.96 12.60 18.26
CA GLY A 3 -15.95 11.57 17.93
C GLY A 3 -16.31 11.43 16.43
N TYR A 4 -15.95 12.39 15.59
CA TYR A 4 -16.32 12.35 14.16
C TYR A 4 -15.32 11.56 13.30
N PHE A 5 -14.04 11.47 13.72
CA PHE A 5 -12.98 10.83 12.96
C PHE A 5 -12.86 9.31 13.20
N GLU A 6 -13.23 8.81 14.37
CA GLU A 6 -13.13 7.38 14.69
C GLU A 6 -13.92 6.48 13.73
N PRO A 7 -15.19 6.82 13.37
CA PRO A 7 -15.93 6.03 12.38
C PRO A 7 -15.28 6.01 10.99
N ILE A 8 -14.56 7.10 10.63
CA ILE A 8 -13.85 7.18 9.35
C ILE A 8 -12.61 6.28 9.36
N LYS A 9 -11.83 6.27 10.45
CA LYS A 9 -10.66 5.39 10.59
C LYS A 9 -11.06 3.92 10.49
N THR A 10 -12.12 3.53 11.19
CA THR A 10 -12.66 2.17 11.13
C THR A 10 -13.09 1.82 9.71
N LEU A 11 -13.83 2.71 9.05
CA LEU A 11 -14.26 2.50 7.67
C LEU A 11 -13.07 2.32 6.72
N LEU A 12 -12.03 3.15 6.84
CA LEU A 12 -10.83 3.05 6.02
C LEU A 12 -10.06 1.74 6.29
N ALA A 13 -10.05 1.28 7.54
CA ALA A 13 -9.46 -0.01 7.90
C ALA A 13 -10.20 -1.18 7.27
N ASP A 14 -11.53 -1.17 7.31
CA ASP A 14 -12.39 -2.21 6.72
C ASP A 14 -12.23 -2.23 5.19
N LEU A 15 -12.18 -1.04 4.56
CA LEU A 15 -11.91 -0.90 3.13
C LEU A 15 -10.53 -1.43 2.73
N TRP A 16 -9.51 -1.21 3.55
CA TRP A 16 -8.19 -1.76 3.33
C TRP A 16 -8.17 -3.29 3.35
N ASP A 17 -8.87 -3.86 4.30
CA ASP A 17 -8.97 -5.31 4.48
C ASP A 17 -9.98 -5.94 3.49
N SER A 18 -10.58 -5.13 2.60
CA SER A 18 -11.59 -5.53 1.60
C SER A 18 -12.78 -6.27 2.23
N GLN A 19 -13.15 -5.88 3.45
CA GLN A 19 -14.30 -6.45 4.13
C GLN A 19 -15.60 -5.88 3.58
N SER A 20 -16.65 -6.67 3.59
CA SER A 20 -17.98 -6.19 3.24
C SER A 20 -18.41 -5.09 4.21
N ILE A 21 -18.88 -3.98 3.66
CA ILE A 21 -19.30 -2.84 4.46
C ILE A 21 -20.82 -2.80 4.48
N GLN A 22 -21.37 -2.72 5.66
CA GLN A 22 -22.80 -2.49 5.86
C GLN A 22 -22.99 -1.25 6.74
N ARG A 23 -23.71 -0.26 6.23
CA ARG A 23 -24.10 0.91 7.01
C ARG A 23 -25.59 1.06 7.03
N SER A 24 -26.16 1.16 8.23
CA SER A 24 -27.56 1.52 8.43
C SER A 24 -27.66 3.02 8.63
N LYS A 25 -28.55 3.68 7.91
CA LYS A 25 -28.90 5.08 8.12
C LYS A 25 -30.01 5.18 9.17
N ALA A 26 -30.15 6.31 9.82
CA ALA A 26 -31.19 6.57 10.82
C ALA A 26 -32.64 6.35 10.29
N ASN A 27 -32.81 6.41 8.97
CA ASN A 27 -34.09 6.13 8.29
C ASN A 27 -34.30 4.63 7.96
N GLY A 28 -33.51 3.75 8.53
CA GLY A 28 -33.58 2.30 8.28
C GLY A 28 -33.00 1.83 6.95
N ARG A 29 -32.50 2.73 6.10
CA ARG A 29 -31.88 2.36 4.82
C ARG A 29 -30.50 1.75 5.07
N VAL A 30 -30.30 0.53 4.58
CA VAL A 30 -29.03 -0.18 4.65
C VAL A 30 -28.29 -0.01 3.32
N THR A 31 -27.06 0.45 3.39
CA THR A 31 -26.14 0.48 2.24
C THR A 31 -25.11 -0.63 2.45
N ARG A 32 -25.00 -1.51 1.47
CA ARG A 32 -24.01 -2.61 1.45
C ARG A 32 -23.01 -2.37 0.35
N GLY A 33 -21.75 -2.58 0.65
CA GLY A 33 -20.66 -2.62 -0.32
C GLY A 33 -19.99 -3.99 -0.24
N GLU A 34 -20.07 -4.75 -1.34
CA GLU A 34 -19.38 -6.04 -1.45
C GLU A 34 -18.03 -5.84 -2.13
N ASN A 35 -16.99 -6.47 -1.58
CA ASN A 35 -15.62 -6.42 -2.09
C ASN A 35 -15.15 -4.98 -2.43
N PRO A 36 -15.29 -4.03 -1.51
CA PRO A 36 -14.91 -2.65 -1.77
C PRO A 36 -13.39 -2.56 -2.00
N ARG A 37 -13.00 -1.73 -2.95
CA ARG A 37 -11.59 -1.43 -3.22
C ARG A 37 -11.40 0.06 -3.17
N LEU A 38 -10.52 0.50 -2.28
CA LEU A 38 -10.18 1.91 -2.11
C LEU A 38 -8.68 2.08 -2.15
N SER A 39 -8.20 2.98 -2.98
CA SER A 39 -6.82 3.47 -2.96
C SER A 39 -6.84 4.95 -2.58
N VAL A 40 -6.01 5.32 -1.62
CA VAL A 40 -5.90 6.70 -1.16
C VAL A 40 -4.43 7.11 -1.27
N LEU A 41 -4.20 8.23 -1.93
CA LEU A 41 -2.90 8.90 -1.96
C LEU A 41 -3.04 10.24 -1.26
N GLY A 42 -2.13 10.52 -0.34
CA GLY A 42 -2.10 11.78 0.40
C GLY A 42 -0.67 12.21 0.70
N ALA A 43 -0.49 13.51 0.90
CA ALA A 43 0.77 14.07 1.35
C ALA A 43 0.50 15.10 2.46
N CYS A 44 1.39 15.12 3.45
CA CYS A 44 1.35 16.12 4.51
C CYS A 44 2.76 16.40 5.04
N SER A 45 2.94 17.47 5.78
CA SER A 45 4.19 17.72 6.50
C SER A 45 4.29 16.82 7.74
N ILE A 46 5.52 16.52 8.18
CA ILE A 46 5.77 15.74 9.39
C ILE A 46 5.08 16.35 10.61
N PRO A 47 5.22 17.65 10.91
CA PRO A 47 4.57 18.25 12.07
C PRO A 47 3.04 18.13 12.03
N TYR A 48 2.45 18.13 10.82
CA TYR A 48 1.01 17.91 10.68
C TYR A 48 0.64 16.44 11.00
N LEU A 49 1.42 15.49 10.49
CA LEU A 49 1.21 14.08 10.78
C LEU A 49 1.31 13.79 12.28
N GLU A 50 2.37 14.26 12.94
CA GLU A 50 2.59 14.09 14.38
C GLU A 50 1.46 14.72 15.21
N LYS A 51 1.01 15.90 14.84
CA LYS A 51 -0.07 16.60 15.55
C LYS A 51 -1.42 15.87 15.45
N HIS A 52 -1.68 15.17 14.35
CA HIS A 52 -2.98 14.60 14.03
C HIS A 52 -3.05 13.07 14.12
N THR A 53 -1.93 12.40 14.40
CA THR A 53 -1.91 10.97 14.70
C THR A 53 -1.71 10.74 16.18
N LEU A 54 -2.45 9.80 16.74
CA LEU A 54 -2.34 9.38 18.12
C LEU A 54 -1.45 8.13 18.24
N ALA A 55 -0.88 7.89 19.40
CA ALA A 55 -0.11 6.67 19.66
C ALA A 55 -0.93 5.40 19.36
N GLU A 56 -2.23 5.45 19.59
CA GLU A 56 -3.18 4.37 19.29
C GLU A 56 -3.34 4.12 17.80
N ASP A 57 -3.22 5.13 16.94
CA ASP A 57 -3.27 4.96 15.48
C ASP A 57 -2.09 4.12 14.97
N TRP A 58 -0.95 4.25 15.63
CA TRP A 58 0.27 3.48 15.32
C TRP A 58 0.20 2.07 15.90
N SER A 59 -0.13 1.93 17.17
CA SER A 59 -0.21 0.63 17.86
C SER A 59 -1.44 -0.18 17.44
N GLY A 60 -2.58 0.47 17.20
CA GLY A 60 -3.83 -0.14 16.74
C GLY A 60 -3.82 -0.57 15.27
N GLY A 61 -2.73 -0.30 14.54
CA GLY A 61 -2.54 -0.77 13.17
C GLY A 61 -3.25 0.06 12.09
N PHE A 62 -3.87 1.21 12.44
CA PHE A 62 -4.44 2.10 11.43
C PHE A 62 -3.32 2.67 10.53
N MET A 63 -2.28 3.27 11.13
CA MET A 63 -1.14 3.77 10.38
C MET A 63 -0.33 2.67 9.68
N GLY A 64 -0.33 1.46 10.22
CA GLY A 64 0.31 0.31 9.58
C GLY A 64 -0.33 -0.11 8.25
N ARG A 65 -1.53 0.37 7.95
CA ARG A 65 -2.22 0.14 6.66
C ARG A 65 -1.81 1.13 5.57
N TRP A 66 -1.12 2.20 5.93
CA TRP A 66 -0.62 3.21 5.01
C TRP A 66 0.84 2.92 4.66
N ALA A 67 1.17 2.98 3.39
CA ALA A 67 2.56 2.95 2.95
C ALA A 67 3.15 4.36 3.08
N VAL A 68 3.62 4.70 4.29
CA VAL A 68 4.21 6.00 4.58
C VAL A 68 5.61 6.06 4.01
N MET A 69 5.89 7.06 3.18
CA MET A 69 7.21 7.36 2.64
C MET A 69 7.64 8.74 3.08
N TYR A 70 8.78 8.80 3.75
CA TYR A 70 9.39 10.05 4.15
C TYR A 70 10.43 10.49 3.13
N GLY A 71 10.33 11.72 2.66
CA GLY A 71 11.29 12.32 1.77
C GLY A 71 11.67 13.73 2.24
N ARG A 72 12.97 14.04 2.19
CA ARG A 72 13.44 15.42 2.35
C ARG A 72 13.35 16.12 1.01
N ARG A 73 12.87 17.35 1.02
CA ARG A 73 12.90 18.19 -0.18
C ARG A 73 14.35 18.50 -0.53
N ALA A 74 14.86 17.89 -1.60
CA ALA A 74 16.24 18.08 -2.02
C ALA A 74 16.42 19.38 -2.82
N ARG A 75 15.41 19.79 -3.61
CA ARG A 75 15.46 20.98 -4.47
C ARG A 75 14.07 21.57 -4.64
N VAL A 76 13.99 22.88 -4.68
CA VAL A 76 12.82 23.61 -5.15
C VAL A 76 13.07 23.90 -6.62
N ASP A 77 12.27 23.32 -7.49
CA ASP A 77 12.20 23.76 -8.87
C ASP A 77 11.19 24.92 -8.92
N PRO A 78 11.64 26.15 -9.22
CA PRO A 78 10.76 27.29 -9.30
C PRO A 78 9.83 27.23 -10.53
N ASP A 79 10.17 26.43 -11.53
CA ASP A 79 9.37 26.22 -12.73
C ASP A 79 9.25 24.70 -13.00
N PRO A 80 8.31 24.00 -12.31
CA PRO A 80 8.11 22.59 -12.48
C PRO A 80 7.36 22.29 -13.79
N THR A 81 7.84 22.84 -14.91
CA THR A 81 7.39 22.40 -16.23
C THR A 81 7.88 20.98 -16.44
N GLY A 82 7.04 20.04 -16.05
CA GLY A 82 7.32 18.61 -16.26
C GLY A 82 7.54 18.36 -17.75
N ASP A 83 8.42 17.39 -18.04
CA ASP A 83 8.61 16.91 -19.40
C ASP A 83 7.27 16.35 -19.93
N ARG A 84 6.62 17.11 -20.82
CA ARG A 84 5.34 16.73 -21.42
C ARG A 84 5.43 15.39 -22.14
N THR A 85 6.55 15.11 -22.77
CA THR A 85 6.79 13.84 -23.48
C THR A 85 6.70 12.66 -22.50
N TYR A 86 7.32 12.82 -21.32
CA TYR A 86 7.25 11.80 -20.28
C TYR A 86 5.84 11.67 -19.67
N HIS A 87 5.16 12.79 -19.47
CA HIS A 87 3.77 12.79 -19.02
C HIS A 87 2.86 12.06 -20.03
N ASP A 88 2.96 12.38 -21.31
CA ASP A 88 2.14 11.79 -22.35
C ASP A 88 2.43 10.28 -22.48
N PHE A 89 3.70 9.89 -22.39
CA PHE A 89 4.10 8.49 -22.30
C PHE A 89 3.43 7.77 -21.13
N LEU A 90 3.44 8.36 -19.93
CA LEU A 90 2.80 7.75 -18.74
C LEU A 90 1.28 7.65 -18.92
N VAL A 91 0.64 8.67 -19.49
CA VAL A 91 -0.81 8.65 -19.75
C VAL A 91 -1.17 7.52 -20.71
N GLU A 92 -0.44 7.38 -21.80
CA GLU A 92 -0.68 6.32 -22.78
C GLU A 92 -0.41 4.93 -22.19
N GLU A 93 0.65 4.78 -21.39
CA GLU A 93 0.95 3.52 -20.72
C GLU A 93 -0.15 3.13 -19.72
N VAL A 94 -0.66 4.09 -18.94
CA VAL A 94 -1.80 3.85 -18.03
C VAL A 94 -3.06 3.46 -18.80
N LYS A 95 -3.38 4.16 -19.91
CA LYS A 95 -4.52 3.83 -20.76
C LYS A 95 -4.36 2.42 -21.34
N ARG A 96 -3.20 2.10 -21.88
CA ARG A 96 -2.90 0.79 -22.45
C ARG A 96 -3.12 -0.31 -21.42
N ARG A 97 -2.66 -0.12 -20.19
CA ARG A 97 -2.84 -1.09 -19.12
C ARG A 97 -4.27 -1.18 -18.63
N ALA A 98 -4.97 -0.06 -18.55
CA ALA A 98 -6.38 -0.05 -18.15
C ALA A 98 -7.29 -0.73 -19.17
N SER A 99 -6.94 -0.64 -20.47
CA SER A 99 -7.68 -1.28 -21.55
C SER A 99 -7.28 -2.75 -21.78
N THR A 100 -6.15 -3.19 -21.24
CA THR A 100 -5.76 -4.60 -21.32
C THR A 100 -6.67 -5.39 -20.38
N PRO A 101 -7.44 -6.37 -20.88
CA PRO A 101 -8.20 -7.26 -20.02
C PRO A 101 -7.23 -7.81 -18.96
N SER A 102 -7.68 -7.91 -17.73
CA SER A 102 -6.89 -8.53 -16.66
C SER A 102 -6.73 -10.02 -16.98
N ALA A 103 -5.95 -10.30 -17.98
CA ALA A 103 -5.64 -11.63 -18.42
C ALA A 103 -4.78 -12.27 -17.35
N GLY A 104 -5.37 -13.20 -16.67
CA GLY A 104 -4.67 -14.02 -15.72
C GLY A 104 -4.63 -13.46 -14.29
N TRP A 105 -4.98 -14.28 -13.40
CA TRP A 105 -4.86 -14.07 -11.96
C TRP A 105 -3.50 -14.55 -11.48
N CYS A 106 -2.95 -13.89 -10.47
CA CYS A 106 -1.70 -14.32 -9.84
C CYS A 106 -1.95 -15.64 -9.08
N SER A 107 -1.30 -16.71 -9.49
CA SER A 107 -1.43 -18.03 -8.87
C SER A 107 -0.48 -18.26 -7.69
N GLY A 108 0.31 -17.26 -7.30
CA GLY A 108 1.20 -17.33 -6.14
C GLY A 108 2.64 -16.93 -6.44
N LEU A 109 3.58 -17.49 -5.69
CA LEU A 109 5.01 -17.19 -5.79
C LEU A 109 5.75 -18.31 -6.53
N THR A 110 6.81 -17.94 -7.25
CA THR A 110 7.81 -18.93 -7.70
C THR A 110 8.56 -19.53 -6.48
N PRO A 111 9.18 -20.69 -6.62
CA PRO A 111 9.93 -21.31 -5.50
C PRO A 111 11.00 -20.38 -4.91
N ASN A 112 11.71 -19.64 -5.74
CA ASN A 112 12.75 -18.71 -5.30
C ASN A 112 12.16 -17.47 -4.62
N ALA A 113 11.13 -16.85 -5.21
CA ALA A 113 10.41 -15.76 -4.56
C ALA A 113 9.84 -16.16 -3.21
N LYS A 114 9.33 -17.40 -3.09
CA LYS A 114 8.85 -17.96 -1.83
C LYS A 114 9.98 -18.10 -0.79
N LYS A 115 11.17 -18.58 -1.18
CA LYS A 115 12.33 -18.66 -0.29
C LYS A 115 12.72 -17.27 0.22
N LEU A 116 12.84 -16.31 -0.69
CA LEU A 116 13.17 -14.92 -0.38
C LEU A 116 12.15 -14.31 0.60
N TRP A 117 10.87 -14.48 0.31
CA TRP A 117 9.78 -14.04 1.17
C TRP A 117 9.86 -14.63 2.58
N ILE A 118 10.03 -15.95 2.69
CA ILE A 118 10.08 -16.63 3.98
C ILE A 118 11.29 -16.15 4.80
N GLN A 119 12.44 -15.99 4.15
CA GLN A 119 13.64 -15.48 4.82
C GLN A 119 13.41 -14.08 5.36
N TRP A 120 12.98 -13.17 4.51
CA TRP A 120 12.68 -11.79 4.91
C TRP A 120 11.64 -11.72 6.04
N TYR A 121 10.55 -12.49 5.93
CA TYR A 121 9.49 -12.52 6.95
C TYR A 121 10.03 -13.01 8.31
N LYS A 122 10.86 -14.04 8.33
CA LYS A 122 11.50 -14.51 9.55
C LYS A 122 12.43 -13.46 10.15
N ASP A 123 13.22 -12.79 9.33
CA ASP A 123 14.15 -11.76 9.77
C ASP A 123 13.41 -10.53 10.29
N LEU A 124 12.34 -10.11 9.63
CA LEU A 124 11.46 -9.03 10.09
C LEU A 124 10.90 -9.33 11.49
N ASN A 125 10.43 -10.57 11.72
CA ASN A 125 9.85 -10.94 13.01
C ASN A 125 10.87 -11.04 14.15
N LYS A 126 12.14 -11.26 13.85
CA LYS A 126 13.23 -11.26 14.85
C LYS A 126 13.68 -9.85 15.25
N ARG A 127 13.33 -8.83 14.47
CA ARG A 127 13.78 -7.45 14.74
C ARG A 127 13.10 -6.92 16.00
N LYS A 128 13.91 -6.35 16.88
CA LYS A 128 13.43 -5.59 18.03
C LYS A 128 13.05 -4.19 17.53
N LEU A 129 11.77 -3.96 17.36
CA LEU A 129 11.22 -2.66 16.99
C LEU A 129 10.50 -2.03 18.18
N PRO A 130 10.45 -0.69 18.28
CA PRO A 130 9.68 0.00 19.31
C PRO A 130 8.22 -0.46 19.32
N ASN A 131 7.64 -0.59 20.51
CA ASN A 131 6.26 -1.05 20.69
C ASN A 131 5.25 -0.19 19.91
N GLN A 132 5.54 1.10 19.78
CA GLN A 132 4.71 2.07 19.05
C GLN A 132 4.50 1.70 17.58
N ILE A 133 5.44 0.99 16.95
CA ILE A 133 5.37 0.62 15.54
C ILE A 133 5.14 -0.88 15.30
N LEU A 134 4.74 -1.64 16.31
CA LEU A 134 4.42 -3.06 16.15
C LEU A 134 3.27 -3.26 15.13
N GLY A 135 2.30 -2.36 15.10
CA GLY A 135 1.24 -2.35 14.10
C GLY A 135 1.76 -2.21 12.67
N VAL A 136 2.80 -1.39 12.47
CA VAL A 136 3.48 -1.23 11.17
C VAL A 136 4.21 -2.51 10.77
N ARG A 137 4.96 -3.12 11.71
CA ARG A 137 5.66 -4.39 11.46
C ARG A 137 4.69 -5.49 11.03
N SER A 138 3.56 -5.61 11.71
CA SER A 138 2.57 -6.65 11.41
C SER A 138 1.94 -6.48 10.02
N ARG A 139 1.89 -5.26 9.49
CA ARG A 139 1.29 -4.94 8.19
C ARG A 139 2.31 -4.85 7.04
N ALA A 140 3.59 -4.69 7.33
CA ALA A 140 4.64 -4.64 6.31
C ALA A 140 4.61 -5.83 5.33
N PRO A 141 4.33 -7.08 5.76
CA PRO A 141 4.16 -8.19 4.85
C PRO A 141 2.99 -8.03 3.87
N ALA A 142 1.88 -7.43 4.31
CA ALA A 142 0.75 -7.16 3.42
C ALA A 142 1.08 -6.08 2.40
N ILE A 143 1.79 -5.03 2.82
CA ILE A 143 2.29 -3.96 1.93
C ILE A 143 3.23 -4.55 0.88
N ALA A 144 4.21 -5.36 1.27
CA ALA A 144 5.13 -5.99 0.34
C ALA A 144 4.41 -6.89 -0.68
N ARG A 145 3.43 -7.69 -0.24
CA ARG A 145 2.64 -8.52 -1.17
C ARG A 145 1.82 -7.69 -2.16
N LYS A 146 1.19 -6.63 -1.71
CA LYS A 146 0.44 -5.71 -2.58
C LYS A 146 1.38 -5.04 -3.59
N ALA A 147 2.56 -4.59 -3.15
CA ALA A 147 3.56 -4.03 -4.03
C ALA A 147 4.08 -5.06 -5.06
N ALA A 148 4.33 -6.30 -4.64
CA ALA A 148 4.76 -7.36 -5.56
C ALA A 148 3.71 -7.66 -6.63
N LEU A 149 2.42 -7.62 -6.27
CA LEU A 149 1.33 -7.75 -7.24
C LEU A 149 1.31 -6.60 -8.24
N LEU A 150 1.53 -5.36 -7.78
CA LEU A 150 1.59 -4.19 -8.66
C LEU A 150 2.79 -4.27 -9.60
N TYR A 151 3.97 -4.62 -9.09
CA TYR A 151 5.17 -4.82 -9.93
C TYR A 151 4.99 -5.96 -10.91
N GLY A 152 4.37 -7.07 -10.51
CA GLY A 152 4.09 -8.19 -11.41
C GLY A 152 3.10 -7.82 -12.50
N TRP A 153 2.11 -6.99 -12.18
CA TRP A 153 1.21 -6.45 -13.18
C TRP A 153 1.92 -5.48 -14.14
N ASP A 154 2.92 -4.76 -13.64
CA ASP A 154 3.71 -3.82 -14.43
C ASP A 154 4.74 -4.51 -15.33
N PHE A 155 5.42 -5.52 -14.82
CA PHE A 155 6.49 -6.24 -15.53
C PHE A 155 6.05 -7.59 -16.09
N GLY A 156 4.85 -8.04 -15.78
CA GLY A 156 4.34 -9.35 -16.22
C GLY A 156 4.04 -9.40 -17.72
N PRO A 157 4.01 -10.59 -18.30
CA PRO A 157 3.60 -10.79 -19.67
C PRO A 157 2.17 -10.32 -19.84
N ALA A 158 1.97 -9.30 -20.64
CA ALA A 158 0.74 -8.54 -20.77
C ALA A 158 -0.45 -9.36 -21.33
N HIS A 159 -0.28 -10.61 -21.78
CA HIS A 159 -1.25 -11.19 -22.70
C HIS A 159 -1.36 -12.71 -22.71
N GLU A 160 -0.93 -13.41 -21.70
CA GLU A 160 -1.17 -14.85 -21.69
C GLU A 160 -2.35 -15.17 -20.78
N ASP A 161 -3.35 -15.90 -21.28
CA ASP A 161 -4.48 -16.47 -20.54
C ASP A 161 -4.04 -17.47 -19.45
N ARG A 162 -2.81 -17.37 -19.00
CA ARG A 162 -2.20 -18.26 -18.02
C ARG A 162 -2.05 -17.56 -16.67
N PRO A 163 -2.27 -18.28 -15.57
CA PRO A 163 -1.98 -17.75 -14.26
C PRO A 163 -0.48 -17.45 -14.14
N TRP A 164 -0.14 -16.19 -13.88
CA TRP A 164 1.24 -15.79 -13.66
C TRP A 164 1.65 -15.96 -12.19
N ARG A 165 2.94 -15.95 -11.92
CA ARG A 165 3.50 -16.05 -10.58
C ARG A 165 4.46 -14.91 -10.32
N ILE A 166 4.43 -14.38 -9.11
CA ILE A 166 5.41 -13.41 -8.64
C ILE A 166 6.78 -14.10 -8.58
N SER A 167 7.73 -13.56 -9.31
CA SER A 167 9.13 -14.00 -9.30
C SER A 167 9.98 -13.14 -8.37
N GLU A 168 11.29 -13.39 -8.34
CA GLU A 168 12.24 -12.58 -7.57
C GLU A 168 12.30 -11.14 -8.09
N LYS A 169 12.08 -10.92 -9.38
CA LYS A 169 12.11 -9.58 -9.99
C LYS A 169 11.08 -8.64 -9.36
N GLU A 170 9.91 -9.14 -9.05
CA GLU A 170 8.83 -8.38 -8.41
C GLU A 170 8.97 -8.41 -6.89
N MET A 171 9.43 -9.52 -6.32
CA MET A 171 9.51 -9.68 -4.87
C MET A 171 10.61 -8.82 -4.24
N ILE A 172 11.78 -8.70 -4.89
CA ILE A 172 12.89 -7.89 -4.37
C ILE A 172 12.49 -6.42 -4.20
N PRO A 173 12.02 -5.71 -5.24
CA PRO A 173 11.61 -4.31 -5.08
C PRO A 173 10.42 -4.16 -4.12
N ALA A 174 9.53 -5.13 -4.04
CA ALA A 174 8.41 -5.10 -3.10
C ALA A 174 8.86 -5.19 -1.64
N ILE A 175 9.85 -6.03 -1.35
CA ILE A 175 10.48 -6.10 -0.03
C ILE A 175 11.21 -4.79 0.28
N LEU A 176 11.97 -4.25 -0.66
CA LEU A 176 12.65 -2.96 -0.49
C LEU A 176 11.67 -1.81 -0.23
N PHE A 177 10.53 -1.81 -0.89
CA PHE A 177 9.46 -0.86 -0.64
C PHE A 177 8.91 -0.96 0.79
N ALA A 178 8.66 -2.16 1.29
CA ALA A 178 8.23 -2.37 2.66
C ALA A 178 9.30 -2.00 3.69
N GLU A 179 10.58 -2.26 3.40
CA GLU A 179 11.69 -1.82 4.25
C GLU A 179 11.82 -0.30 4.29
N LEU A 180 11.64 0.36 3.15
CA LEU A 180 11.65 1.81 3.08
C LEU A 180 10.51 2.42 3.88
N HIS A 181 9.31 1.80 3.83
CA HIS A 181 8.19 2.19 4.66
C HIS A 181 8.52 2.08 6.17
N ILE A 182 9.08 0.95 6.62
CA ILE A 182 9.48 0.77 8.02
C ILE A 182 10.52 1.82 8.42
N LYS A 183 11.55 2.03 7.59
CA LYS A 183 12.60 3.03 7.83
C LYS A 183 12.03 4.45 7.89
N SER A 184 11.08 4.78 7.01
CA SER A 184 10.44 6.09 7.00
C SER A 184 9.73 6.38 8.31
N ILE A 185 9.05 5.39 8.87
CA ILE A 185 8.35 5.54 10.15
C ILE A 185 9.32 5.58 11.33
N LEU A 186 10.42 4.83 11.29
CA LEU A 186 11.47 4.89 12.32
C LEU A 186 12.24 6.22 12.31
N GLY A 187 12.22 6.94 11.21
CA GLY A 187 12.86 8.25 11.07
C GLY A 187 11.95 9.43 11.43
N LEU A 188 10.68 9.16 11.71
CA LEU A 188 9.73 10.12 12.26
C LEU A 188 9.81 10.11 13.77
#